data_aaf4ed3dee1f5111f50c18ec3a67a65b
#
_entry.id   aaf4ed3dee1f5111f50c18ec3a67a65b
#
_cell.length_a   1.000
_cell.length_b   1.000
_cell.length_c   1.000
_cell.angle_alpha   90.00
_cell.angle_beta   90.00
_cell.angle_gamma   90.00
#
_symmetry.space_group_name_H-M   'P 1'
#
loop_
_entity.id
_entity.type
_entity.pdbx_description
1 polymer ?
#
loop_
_entity_poly.entity_id
_entity_poly.type
_entity_poly.pdbx_seq_one_letter_code
_entity_poly.pdbx_strand_id
1 'polypeptide(L)'
;MPRSVGLAYSSVLYRKLDELNKFKQFSNNGNEVTWVTIGNASTAEGLFWEAVNAIGVLHAPAVITIYDDGYGISVPNQFQMVKENIYSILEGFQRVPCPAEECGSGYDLYSVNAWNYEELVKVYQLAGATARKYHIPALVHVTEATQPLGHSTSGSQERYKSTERLAWEVEFD
;
A
#
# COMPACT_ATOMS: atom_id res chain seq x y z
N MET A 1 9.35 4.54 -1.75
CA MET A 1 8.30 5.00 -2.70
C MET A 1 8.86 5.37 -4.09
N PRO A 2 9.76 6.33 -4.33
CA PRO A 2 10.17 6.72 -5.70
C PRO A 2 10.72 5.59 -6.57
N ARG A 3 11.53 4.68 -6.00
CA ARG A 3 12.04 3.51 -6.74
C ARG A 3 10.94 2.60 -7.26
N SER A 4 9.84 2.45 -6.52
CA SER A 4 8.73 1.59 -6.93
C SER A 4 8.02 2.11 -8.17
N VAL A 5 7.99 3.44 -8.37
CA VAL A 5 7.45 4.05 -9.59
C VAL A 5 8.21 3.53 -10.81
N GLY A 6 9.54 3.62 -10.80
CA GLY A 6 10.38 3.17 -11.90
C GLY A 6 10.28 1.66 -12.15
N LEU A 7 10.29 0.86 -11.06
CA LEU A 7 10.14 -0.60 -11.17
C LEU A 7 8.80 -1.00 -11.76
N ALA A 8 7.70 -0.43 -11.28
CA ALA A 8 6.37 -0.71 -11.80
C ALA A 8 6.20 -0.21 -13.24
N TYR A 9 6.75 0.96 -13.55
CA TYR A 9 6.71 1.51 -14.90
C TYR A 9 7.50 0.67 -15.92
N SER A 10 8.57 -0.01 -15.48
CA SER A 10 9.28 -0.96 -16.35
C SER A 10 8.34 -2.01 -16.93
N SER A 11 7.41 -2.56 -16.15
CA SER A 11 6.42 -3.53 -16.63
C SER A 11 5.50 -2.94 -17.71
N VAL A 12 5.13 -1.66 -17.57
CA VAL A 12 4.36 -0.96 -18.60
C VAL A 12 5.16 -0.86 -19.90
N LEU A 13 6.44 -0.52 -19.82
CA LEU A 13 7.31 -0.41 -20.99
C LEU A 13 7.50 -1.77 -21.67
N TYR A 14 7.78 -2.84 -20.91
CA TYR A 14 7.90 -4.19 -21.44
C TYR A 14 6.62 -4.69 -22.13
N ARG A 15 5.44 -4.23 -21.70
CA ARG A 15 4.17 -4.58 -22.33
C ARG A 15 3.89 -3.77 -23.60
N LYS A 16 4.38 -2.52 -23.66
CA LYS A 16 4.04 -1.58 -24.73
C LYS A 16 5.05 -1.51 -25.87
N LEU A 17 6.32 -1.83 -25.61
CA LEU A 17 7.42 -1.62 -26.53
C LEU A 17 7.92 -2.96 -27.10
N ASP A 18 7.61 -3.25 -28.36
CA ASP A 18 8.01 -4.50 -29.04
C ASP A 18 9.52 -4.73 -29.05
N GLU A 19 10.30 -3.67 -29.10
CA GLU A 19 11.77 -3.73 -29.06
C GLU A 19 12.32 -4.32 -27.76
N LEU A 20 11.55 -4.31 -26.66
CA LEU A 20 11.92 -4.91 -25.38
C LEU A 20 11.63 -6.42 -25.32
N ASN A 21 10.83 -6.96 -26.23
CA ASN A 21 10.46 -8.38 -26.29
C ASN A 21 11.67 -9.33 -26.42
N LYS A 22 12.82 -8.83 -26.90
CA LYS A 22 14.06 -9.60 -26.97
C LYS A 22 14.74 -9.82 -25.61
N PHE A 23 14.35 -9.09 -24.58
CA PHE A 23 14.93 -9.15 -23.23
C PHE A 23 14.09 -9.98 -22.27
N LYS A 24 13.63 -11.16 -22.70
CA LYS A 24 12.77 -12.06 -21.91
C LYS A 24 13.34 -12.49 -20.55
N GLN A 25 14.65 -12.38 -20.38
CA GLN A 25 15.31 -12.67 -19.08
C GLN A 25 14.97 -11.64 -18.01
N PHE A 26 14.48 -10.45 -18.34
CA PHE A 26 14.17 -9.39 -17.40
C PHE A 26 12.67 -9.20 -17.16
N SER A 27 11.82 -9.68 -18.05
CA SER A 27 10.38 -9.51 -17.92
C SER A 27 9.61 -10.61 -18.65
N ASN A 28 8.52 -11.07 -18.05
CA ASN A 28 7.53 -11.92 -18.68
C ASN A 28 6.42 -11.05 -19.28
N ASN A 29 6.76 -10.35 -20.35
CA ASN A 29 5.83 -9.49 -21.10
C ASN A 29 5.13 -8.41 -20.25
N GLY A 30 5.84 -7.83 -19.29
CA GLY A 30 5.32 -6.80 -18.41
C GLY A 30 4.30 -7.29 -17.37
N ASN A 31 4.36 -8.57 -17.02
CA ASN A 31 3.46 -9.17 -16.01
C ASN A 31 3.97 -9.03 -14.57
N GLU A 32 5.09 -8.39 -14.35
CA GLU A 32 5.64 -8.17 -13.02
C GLU A 32 4.83 -7.11 -12.28
N VAL A 33 4.58 -7.37 -11.00
CA VAL A 33 3.92 -6.43 -10.07
C VAL A 33 4.93 -5.99 -9.03
N THR A 34 5.02 -4.69 -8.82
CA THR A 34 5.87 -4.12 -7.77
C THR A 34 5.11 -4.07 -6.45
N TRP A 35 5.62 -4.76 -5.44
CA TRP A 35 5.08 -4.74 -4.08
C TRP A 35 5.85 -3.75 -3.22
N VAL A 36 5.12 -2.88 -2.53
CA VAL A 36 5.70 -1.81 -1.71
C VAL A 36 5.05 -1.84 -0.35
N THR A 37 5.85 -1.77 0.70
CA THR A 37 5.36 -1.61 2.06
C THR A 37 5.82 -0.28 2.63
N ILE A 38 4.94 0.38 3.39
CA ILE A 38 5.21 1.63 4.06
C ILE A 38 4.42 1.70 5.38
N GLY A 39 4.96 2.33 6.39
CA GLY A 39 4.22 2.61 7.63
C GLY A 39 3.31 3.84 7.49
N ASN A 40 2.25 3.87 8.29
CA ASN A 40 1.28 4.96 8.33
C ASN A 40 1.93 6.34 8.48
N ALA A 41 2.82 6.52 9.43
CA ALA A 41 3.50 7.80 9.65
C ALA A 41 4.31 8.28 8.43
N SER A 42 4.91 7.36 7.68
CA SER A 42 5.66 7.68 6.47
C SER A 42 4.77 8.16 5.33
N THR A 43 3.45 7.96 5.40
CA THR A 43 2.51 8.50 4.41
C THR A 43 2.35 10.02 4.51
N ALA A 44 2.77 10.63 5.62
CA ALA A 44 2.82 12.09 5.76
C ALA A 44 3.94 12.76 4.94
N GLU A 45 4.91 11.98 4.45
CA GLU A 45 6.01 12.49 3.64
C GLU A 45 5.58 12.81 2.20
N GLY A 46 6.08 13.92 1.66
CA GLY A 46 5.75 14.38 0.29
C GLY A 46 6.00 13.33 -0.79
N LEU A 47 7.10 12.56 -0.67
CA LEU A 47 7.46 11.49 -1.61
C LEU A 47 6.43 10.35 -1.68
N PHE A 48 5.60 10.16 -0.66
CA PHE A 48 4.49 9.21 -0.73
C PHE A 48 3.45 9.68 -1.76
N TRP A 49 2.99 10.92 -1.63
CA TRP A 49 1.96 11.51 -2.48
C TRP A 49 2.39 11.65 -3.94
N GLU A 50 3.64 12.05 -4.16
CA GLU A 50 4.23 12.12 -5.50
C GLU A 50 4.26 10.74 -6.17
N ALA A 51 4.69 9.70 -5.43
CA ALA A 51 4.78 8.35 -5.95
C ALA A 51 3.39 7.75 -6.21
N VAL A 52 2.41 7.96 -5.32
CA VAL A 52 1.02 7.53 -5.51
C VAL A 52 0.45 8.18 -6.77
N ASN A 53 0.60 9.51 -6.91
CA ASN A 53 0.13 10.19 -8.10
C ASN A 53 0.80 9.65 -9.38
N ALA A 54 2.12 9.49 -9.37
CA ALA A 54 2.86 9.02 -10.54
C ALA A 54 2.47 7.59 -10.94
N ILE A 55 2.36 6.65 -10.00
CA ILE A 55 1.93 5.27 -10.26
C ILE A 55 0.53 5.25 -10.88
N GLY A 56 -0.40 6.05 -10.34
CA GLY A 56 -1.76 6.15 -10.88
C GLY A 56 -1.80 6.70 -12.31
N VAL A 57 -1.10 7.81 -12.57
CA VAL A 57 -1.03 8.44 -13.91
C VAL A 57 -0.38 7.51 -14.94
N LEU A 58 0.64 6.76 -14.54
CA LEU A 58 1.38 5.85 -15.42
C LEU A 58 0.67 4.49 -15.60
N HIS A 59 -0.42 4.23 -14.89
CA HIS A 59 -1.06 2.92 -14.83
C HIS A 59 -0.04 1.80 -14.56
N ALA A 60 0.83 2.05 -13.60
CA ALA A 60 1.94 1.15 -13.30
C ALA A 60 1.50 0.05 -12.33
N PRO A 61 1.79 -1.24 -12.60
CA PRO A 61 1.32 -2.36 -11.78
C PRO A 61 2.06 -2.40 -10.43
N ALA A 62 1.49 -1.72 -9.45
CA ALA A 62 2.01 -1.69 -8.09
C ALA A 62 0.91 -2.02 -7.08
N VAL A 63 1.28 -2.76 -6.03
CA VAL A 63 0.46 -2.95 -4.82
C VAL A 63 1.20 -2.29 -3.67
N ILE A 64 0.61 -1.23 -3.13
CA ILE A 64 1.17 -0.43 -2.04
C ILE A 64 0.44 -0.82 -0.76
N THR A 65 1.16 -1.40 0.18
CA THR A 65 0.64 -1.75 1.50
C THR A 65 1.03 -0.69 2.51
N ILE A 66 0.05 -0.16 3.23
CA ILE A 66 0.25 0.77 4.34
C ILE A 66 -0.07 0.02 5.64
N TYR A 67 0.95 -0.29 6.43
CA TYR A 67 0.77 -0.86 7.76
C TYR A 67 0.51 0.25 8.76
N ASP A 68 -0.63 0.17 9.44
CA ASP A 68 -1.13 1.20 10.36
C ASP A 68 -1.41 0.61 11.75
N ASP A 69 -0.56 0.94 12.69
CA ASP A 69 -0.73 0.63 14.12
C ASP A 69 -1.29 1.81 14.91
N GLY A 70 -1.66 2.90 14.24
CA GLY A 70 -2.20 4.12 14.84
C GLY A 70 -1.16 5.12 15.31
N TYR A 71 0.14 4.83 15.15
CA TYR A 71 1.23 5.65 15.70
C TYR A 71 2.37 5.83 14.70
N GLY A 72 3.10 6.94 14.86
CA GLY A 72 4.45 7.10 14.29
C GLY A 72 5.43 7.20 15.46
N ILE A 73 6.04 6.09 15.85
CA ILE A 73 6.76 5.90 17.11
C ILE A 73 5.82 6.15 18.30
N SER A 74 5.79 7.36 18.84
CA SER A 74 4.95 7.77 19.97
C SER A 74 3.86 8.79 19.60
N VAL A 75 3.78 9.18 18.34
CA VAL A 75 2.85 10.22 17.86
C VAL A 75 1.61 9.58 17.25
N PRO A 76 0.42 9.75 17.84
CA PRO A 76 -0.83 9.25 17.29
C PRO A 76 -1.16 9.85 15.92
N ASN A 77 -1.91 9.10 15.09
CA ASN A 77 -2.29 9.51 13.72
C ASN A 77 -2.97 10.88 13.66
N GLN A 78 -3.78 11.24 14.65
CA GLN A 78 -4.47 12.53 14.71
C GLN A 78 -3.55 13.76 14.66
N PHE A 79 -2.28 13.60 15.03
CA PHE A 79 -1.26 14.67 14.96
C PHE A 79 -0.40 14.59 13.70
N GLN A 80 -0.60 13.57 12.87
CA GLN A 80 0.17 13.34 11.66
C GLN A 80 -0.63 13.54 10.38
N MET A 81 -1.93 13.23 10.42
CA MET A 81 -2.81 13.25 9.25
C MET A 81 -4.10 13.99 9.54
N VAL A 82 -4.50 14.86 8.61
CA VAL A 82 -5.69 15.71 8.75
C VAL A 82 -7.00 14.92 8.92
N LYS A 83 -7.08 13.69 8.45
CA LYS A 83 -8.26 12.81 8.56
C LYS A 83 -8.06 11.67 9.57
N GLU A 84 -6.91 11.60 10.22
CA GLU A 84 -6.52 10.50 11.14
C GLU A 84 -6.48 9.11 10.49
N ASN A 85 -7.22 8.90 9.42
CA ASN A 85 -7.33 7.65 8.67
C ASN A 85 -6.88 7.86 7.22
N ILE A 86 -5.78 7.21 6.85
CA ILE A 86 -5.18 7.36 5.52
C ILE A 86 -6.12 6.84 4.41
N TYR A 87 -6.95 5.83 4.69
CA TYR A 87 -7.92 5.32 3.73
C TYR A 87 -8.87 6.43 3.26
N SER A 88 -9.44 7.20 4.21
CA SER A 88 -10.35 8.30 3.89
C SER A 88 -9.71 9.43 3.08
N ILE A 89 -8.38 9.59 3.17
CA ILE A 89 -7.65 10.55 2.32
C ILE A 89 -7.46 9.96 0.92
N LEU A 90 -7.21 8.66 0.83
CA LEU A 90 -6.94 7.96 -0.42
C LEU A 90 -8.20 7.68 -1.26
N GLU A 91 -9.41 7.82 -0.71
CA GLU A 91 -10.67 7.67 -1.46
C GLU A 91 -10.72 8.55 -2.73
N GLY A 92 -10.06 9.71 -2.70
CA GLY A 92 -9.93 10.58 -3.87
C GLY A 92 -9.09 10.00 -5.02
N PHE A 93 -8.30 8.95 -4.74
CA PHE A 93 -7.51 8.22 -5.73
C PHE A 93 -8.19 6.92 -6.20
N GLN A 94 -9.31 6.56 -5.59
CA GLN A 94 -10.02 5.35 -5.96
C GLN A 94 -10.58 5.45 -7.37
N ARG A 95 -10.39 4.42 -8.17
CA ARG A 95 -10.98 4.37 -9.51
C ARG A 95 -12.49 4.23 -9.43
N VAL A 96 -13.17 4.89 -10.35
CA VAL A 96 -14.60 4.68 -10.54
C VAL A 96 -14.80 3.35 -11.28
N PRO A 97 -15.56 2.40 -10.72
CA PRO A 97 -15.88 1.16 -11.42
C PRO A 97 -16.57 1.45 -12.75
N CYS A 98 -16.20 0.75 -13.78
CA CYS A 98 -16.80 0.86 -15.10
C CYS A 98 -17.18 -0.54 -15.62
N PRO A 99 -18.04 -0.67 -16.63
CA PRO A 99 -18.54 -1.96 -17.12
C PRO A 99 -17.45 -2.94 -17.58
N ALA A 100 -16.31 -2.42 -18.03
CA ALA A 100 -15.14 -3.23 -18.37
C ALA A 100 -14.16 -3.18 -17.19
N GLU A 101 -13.72 -4.34 -16.70
CA GLU A 101 -12.76 -4.47 -15.59
C GLU A 101 -11.44 -3.69 -15.81
N GLU A 102 -11.15 -3.36 -17.05
CA GLU A 102 -9.91 -2.75 -17.54
C GLU A 102 -9.92 -1.22 -17.52
N CYS A 103 -11.04 -0.59 -17.22
CA CYS A 103 -11.18 0.84 -17.36
C CYS A 103 -11.22 1.58 -16.02
N GLY A 104 -10.99 2.88 -16.10
CA GLY A 104 -10.93 3.81 -14.99
C GLY A 104 -9.51 4.23 -14.62
N SER A 105 -9.36 5.51 -14.31
CA SER A 105 -8.14 6.04 -13.70
C SER A 105 -8.21 5.87 -12.20
N GLY A 106 -7.08 5.59 -11.57
CA GLY A 106 -6.97 5.50 -10.12
C GLY A 106 -6.62 4.10 -9.63
N TYR A 107 -6.91 3.85 -8.38
CA TYR A 107 -6.48 2.67 -7.64
C TYR A 107 -7.66 1.79 -7.24
N ASP A 108 -7.43 0.47 -7.18
CA ASP A 108 -8.23 -0.38 -6.32
C ASP A 108 -7.82 -0.12 -4.87
N LEU A 109 -8.79 0.24 -4.04
CA LEU A 109 -8.55 0.62 -2.65
C LEU A 109 -9.16 -0.41 -1.71
N TYR A 110 -8.34 -0.95 -0.82
CA TYR A 110 -8.72 -1.97 0.16
C TYR A 110 -8.38 -1.53 1.57
N SER A 111 -9.21 -1.94 2.54
CA SER A 111 -8.91 -1.82 3.96
C SER A 111 -9.15 -3.17 4.63
N VAL A 112 -8.20 -3.63 5.44
CA VAL A 112 -8.25 -4.94 6.09
C VAL A 112 -7.49 -4.90 7.41
N ASN A 113 -7.99 -5.62 8.43
CA ASN A 113 -7.33 -5.72 9.72
C ASN A 113 -6.12 -6.66 9.67
N ALA A 114 -5.00 -6.26 10.29
CA ALA A 114 -3.75 -7.01 10.26
C ALA A 114 -3.87 -8.43 10.81
N TRP A 115 -4.69 -8.63 11.83
CA TRP A 115 -4.95 -9.92 12.46
C TRP A 115 -5.89 -10.83 11.66
N ASN A 116 -6.57 -10.32 10.63
CA ASN A 116 -7.45 -11.13 9.76
C ASN A 116 -6.66 -11.74 8.59
N TYR A 117 -5.89 -12.78 8.87
CA TYR A 117 -5.02 -13.42 7.89
C TYR A 117 -5.77 -13.91 6.64
N GLU A 118 -6.95 -14.48 6.80
CA GLU A 118 -7.73 -15.00 5.68
C GLU A 118 -8.14 -13.89 4.70
N GLU A 119 -8.57 -12.76 5.23
CA GLU A 119 -8.94 -11.59 4.42
C GLU A 119 -7.73 -10.93 3.78
N LEU A 120 -6.61 -10.83 4.50
CA LEU A 120 -5.33 -10.35 3.96
C LEU A 120 -4.93 -11.15 2.72
N VAL A 121 -4.96 -12.48 2.79
CA VAL A 121 -4.63 -13.35 1.67
C VAL A 121 -5.54 -13.09 0.47
N LYS A 122 -6.86 -12.99 0.68
CA LYS A 122 -7.84 -12.69 -0.38
C LYS A 122 -7.58 -11.35 -1.04
N VAL A 123 -7.38 -10.31 -0.23
CA VAL A 123 -7.10 -8.95 -0.71
C VAL A 123 -5.82 -8.90 -1.54
N TYR A 124 -4.74 -9.48 -1.04
CA TYR A 124 -3.47 -9.48 -1.78
C TYR A 124 -3.53 -10.30 -3.07
N GLN A 125 -4.22 -11.43 -3.06
CA GLN A 125 -4.43 -12.21 -4.29
C GLN A 125 -5.21 -11.41 -5.33
N LEU A 126 -6.29 -10.75 -4.93
CA LEU A 126 -7.11 -9.94 -5.83
C LEU A 126 -6.33 -8.73 -6.35
N ALA A 127 -5.72 -7.95 -5.46
CA ALA A 127 -4.92 -6.78 -5.82
C ALA A 127 -3.77 -7.14 -6.78
N GLY A 128 -3.03 -8.21 -6.46
CA GLY A 128 -1.93 -8.69 -7.31
C GLY A 128 -2.39 -9.22 -8.66
N ALA A 129 -3.51 -9.93 -8.72
CA ALA A 129 -4.06 -10.44 -9.98
C ALA A 129 -4.53 -9.30 -10.89
N THR A 130 -5.26 -8.32 -10.33
CA THR A 130 -5.75 -7.14 -11.06
C THR A 130 -4.59 -6.27 -11.56
N ALA A 131 -3.62 -5.98 -10.69
CA ALA A 131 -2.44 -5.22 -11.07
C ALA A 131 -1.65 -5.91 -12.20
N ARG A 132 -1.47 -7.23 -12.12
CA ARG A 132 -0.77 -8.01 -13.14
C ARG A 132 -1.50 -8.03 -14.47
N LYS A 133 -2.81 -8.27 -14.45
CA LYS A 133 -3.61 -8.45 -15.67
C LYS A 133 -3.86 -7.14 -16.38
N TYR A 134 -4.27 -6.12 -15.64
CA TYR A 134 -4.80 -4.88 -16.20
C TYR A 134 -3.90 -3.66 -16.01
N HIS A 135 -2.78 -3.78 -15.28
CA HIS A 135 -1.94 -2.66 -14.86
C HIS A 135 -2.72 -1.59 -14.07
N ILE A 136 -3.68 -2.05 -13.26
CA ILE A 136 -4.40 -1.21 -12.31
C ILE A 136 -3.69 -1.31 -10.96
N PRO A 137 -3.13 -0.21 -10.43
CA PRO A 137 -2.47 -0.26 -9.14
C PRO A 137 -3.46 -0.40 -7.99
N ALA A 138 -2.99 -0.93 -6.86
CA ALA A 138 -3.78 -1.08 -5.65
C ALA A 138 -3.11 -0.42 -4.45
N LEU A 139 -3.95 0.08 -3.54
CA LEU A 139 -3.59 0.55 -2.20
C LEU A 139 -4.28 -0.33 -1.18
N VAL A 140 -3.52 -0.93 -0.28
CA VAL A 140 -4.03 -1.79 0.79
C VAL A 140 -3.69 -1.15 2.13
N HIS A 141 -4.69 -0.63 2.81
CA HIS A 141 -4.57 -0.11 4.17
C HIS A 141 -4.77 -1.26 5.16
N VAL A 142 -3.69 -1.70 5.77
CA VAL A 142 -3.69 -2.76 6.80
C VAL A 142 -3.79 -2.06 8.14
N THR A 143 -5.00 -2.09 8.71
CA THR A 143 -5.33 -1.44 9.99
C THR A 143 -5.07 -2.36 11.16
N GLU A 144 -5.07 -1.80 12.36
CA GLU A 144 -4.90 -2.55 13.61
C GLU A 144 -3.63 -3.43 13.61
N ALA A 145 -2.56 -2.93 12.99
CA ALA A 145 -1.27 -3.58 13.08
C ALA A 145 -0.77 -3.55 14.53
N THR A 146 -0.19 -4.66 14.98
CA THR A 146 0.34 -4.78 16.33
C THR A 146 1.83 -4.41 16.36
N GLN A 147 2.27 -3.90 17.50
CA GLN A 147 3.67 -3.50 17.72
C GLN A 147 4.07 -3.78 19.19
N PRO A 148 3.95 -5.05 19.66
CA PRO A 148 4.07 -5.38 21.09
C PRO A 148 5.46 -5.06 21.66
N LEU A 149 6.50 -5.08 20.82
CA LEU A 149 7.86 -4.71 21.24
C LEU A 149 8.17 -3.21 21.05
N GLY A 150 7.20 -2.44 20.51
CA GLY A 150 7.36 -1.02 20.22
C GLY A 150 8.24 -0.73 19.01
N HIS A 151 8.22 0.53 18.58
CA HIS A 151 8.98 1.02 17.43
C HIS A 151 10.46 1.27 17.74
N SER A 152 10.79 1.49 19.02
CA SER A 152 12.13 1.91 19.44
C SER A 152 12.48 1.33 20.80
N THR A 153 13.72 0.87 20.91
CA THR A 153 14.27 0.39 22.20
C THR A 153 14.47 1.49 23.22
N SER A 154 14.46 2.76 22.82
CA SER A 154 14.63 3.93 23.68
C SER A 154 13.33 4.43 24.33
N GLY A 155 12.17 3.94 23.90
CA GLY A 155 10.85 4.39 24.34
C GLY A 155 10.03 3.30 24.99
N SER A 156 9.50 3.58 26.16
CA SER A 156 8.52 2.73 26.81
C SER A 156 7.14 3.03 26.24
N GLN A 157 6.46 2.03 25.73
CA GLN A 157 5.12 2.17 25.12
C GLN A 157 4.07 2.62 26.14
N GLU A 158 4.26 2.26 27.41
CA GLU A 158 3.37 2.62 28.51
C GLU A 158 3.27 4.15 28.71
N ARG A 159 4.17 4.92 28.10
CA ARG A 159 4.14 6.40 28.16
C ARG A 159 3.12 7.01 27.19
N TYR A 160 2.69 6.29 26.16
CA TYR A 160 1.81 6.84 25.12
C TYR A 160 0.67 5.91 24.68
N LYS A 161 0.75 4.61 24.95
CA LYS A 161 -0.34 3.67 24.74
C LYS A 161 -1.05 3.37 26.05
N SER A 162 -2.37 3.16 26.01
CA SER A 162 -3.13 2.73 27.18
C SER A 162 -2.83 1.26 27.51
N THR A 163 -3.08 0.88 28.76
CA THR A 163 -2.90 -0.50 29.23
C THR A 163 -3.76 -1.48 28.43
N GLU A 164 -4.99 -1.07 28.08
CA GLU A 164 -5.92 -1.86 27.28
C GLU A 164 -5.37 -2.07 25.87
N ARG A 165 -4.79 -1.03 25.25
CA ARG A 165 -4.16 -1.15 23.94
C ARG A 165 -2.96 -2.09 23.94
N LEU A 166 -2.12 -2.02 24.97
CA LEU A 166 -0.97 -2.90 25.10
C LEU A 166 -1.38 -4.36 25.30
N ALA A 167 -2.40 -4.61 26.11
CA ALA A 167 -2.94 -5.96 26.30
C ALA A 167 -3.54 -6.52 24.99
N TRP A 168 -4.27 -5.70 24.29
CA TRP A 168 -4.85 -6.05 22.99
C TRP A 168 -3.76 -6.40 21.95
N GLU A 169 -2.69 -5.62 21.87
CA GLU A 169 -1.60 -5.89 20.91
C GLU A 169 -0.91 -7.23 21.19
N VAL A 170 -0.78 -7.63 22.47
CA VAL A 170 -0.22 -8.96 22.80
C VAL A 170 -1.16 -10.10 22.43
N GLU A 171 -2.48 -9.87 22.52
CA GLU A 171 -3.48 -10.88 22.21
C GLU A 171 -3.60 -11.14 20.68
N PHE A 172 -3.44 -10.09 19.88
CA PHE A 172 -3.68 -10.13 18.43
C PHE A 172 -2.40 -10.14 17.56
N ASP A 173 -1.21 -10.28 18.18
CA ASP A 173 0.07 -10.33 17.47
C ASP A 173 0.35 -11.67 16.75
#